data_c7c8c1ff280dac5e1e379a9b7f3e67b7
#
_entry.id   c7c8c1ff280dac5e1e379a9b7f3e67b7
#
_cell.length_a   1.000
_cell.length_b   1.000
_cell.length_c   1.000
_cell.angle_alpha   90.00
_cell.angle_beta   90.00
_cell.angle_gamma   90.00
#
_symmetry.space_group_name_H-M   'P 1'
#
loop_
_entity.id
_entity.type
_entity.pdbx_description
1 polymer ?
#
loop_
_entity_poly.entity_id
_entity_poly.type
_entity_poly.pdbx_seq_one_letter_code
_entity_poly.pdbx_strand_id
1 'polypeptide(L)'
;VTCVAIKEGQQVGEPLEVTELARMHSKGKGKSGSDKPNVSDAPKWSESDKKAVEDLILKLSGEGHSTAMIGTILRDQHAVPDVRLVTGERISETLERNGVGGKYPEDMMNLMRQALRMIDHLNSNHKDLHNRRQLELTESRIRRLAKYYIGTGKIDSDWTYKRDELRLMVE
;
A
#
# COMPACT_ATOMS: atom_id res chain seq x y z
N VAL A 1 44.76 12.59 35.18
CA VAL A 1 44.43 11.92 33.91
C VAL A 1 43.11 11.23 34.12
N THR A 2 42.00 11.91 33.69
CA THR A 2 40.62 11.48 33.96
C THR A 2 40.10 10.82 32.71
N CYS A 3 39.86 9.53 32.74
CA CYS A 3 39.14 8.80 31.68
C CYS A 3 37.67 9.24 31.64
N VAL A 4 37.29 9.82 30.53
CA VAL A 4 35.86 10.08 30.21
C VAL A 4 35.28 8.79 29.62
N ALA A 5 34.35 8.18 30.35
CA ALA A 5 33.59 7.03 29.89
C ALA A 5 32.62 7.48 28.79
N ILE A 6 32.74 6.89 27.61
CA ILE A 6 31.81 7.02 26.52
C ILE A 6 30.56 6.22 26.91
N LYS A 7 29.42 6.90 27.08
CA LYS A 7 28.09 6.25 27.23
C LYS A 7 27.67 5.70 25.87
N GLU A 8 27.78 4.40 25.70
CA GLU A 8 27.06 3.62 24.72
C GLU A 8 25.55 3.65 25.08
N GLY A 9 24.71 3.99 24.17
CA GLY A 9 23.25 3.90 24.36
C GLY A 9 22.43 5.03 23.74
N GLN A 10 22.73 5.44 22.51
CA GLN A 10 21.68 6.08 21.71
C GLN A 10 20.82 4.97 21.10
N GLN A 11 19.68 4.72 21.74
CA GLN A 11 18.62 3.93 21.18
C GLN A 11 18.19 4.59 19.87
N VAL A 12 18.32 3.84 18.78
CA VAL A 12 17.72 4.15 17.49
C VAL A 12 16.22 4.28 17.76
N GLY A 13 15.67 5.48 17.55
CA GLY A 13 14.28 5.78 17.81
C GLY A 13 13.40 4.74 17.12
N GLU A 14 12.44 4.19 17.88
CA GLU A 14 11.46 3.26 17.37
C GLU A 14 10.79 3.83 16.10
N PRO A 15 10.62 3.03 15.04
CA PRO A 15 9.94 3.48 13.84
C PRO A 15 8.52 3.90 14.25
N LEU A 16 8.17 5.16 14.01
CA LEU A 16 6.84 5.72 14.28
C LEU A 16 5.78 4.75 13.76
N GLU A 17 4.97 4.23 14.65
CA GLU A 17 3.91 3.27 14.29
C GLU A 17 3.05 3.85 13.17
N VAL A 18 3.02 3.16 12.04
CA VAL A 18 2.26 3.53 10.83
C VAL A 18 0.76 3.74 11.12
N THR A 19 0.29 3.22 12.25
CA THR A 19 -1.09 3.36 12.73
C THR A 19 -1.51 4.79 13.10
N GLU A 20 -0.58 5.64 13.52
CA GLU A 20 -0.90 7.04 13.84
C GLU A 20 -1.10 7.92 12.60
N LEU A 21 -0.48 7.55 11.49
CA LEU A 21 -0.59 8.27 10.21
C LEU A 21 -1.92 8.05 9.47
N ALA A 22 -2.64 6.96 9.76
CA ALA A 22 -3.87 6.60 9.03
C ALA A 22 -5.10 7.43 9.44
N ARG A 23 -5.13 8.05 10.63
CA ARG A 23 -6.29 8.76 11.17
C ARG A 23 -6.00 10.24 11.40
N MET A 24 -5.98 11.01 10.34
CA MET A 24 -5.53 12.41 10.35
C MET A 24 -6.37 13.35 11.24
N HIS A 25 -7.63 13.05 11.50
CA HIS A 25 -8.55 13.96 12.22
C HIS A 25 -9.53 13.22 13.15
N SER A 26 -9.27 11.96 13.44
CA SER A 26 -10.10 11.18 14.35
C SER A 26 -9.42 11.02 15.72
N LYS A 27 -10.15 11.33 16.80
CA LYS A 27 -9.73 11.03 18.18
C LYS A 27 -9.96 9.55 18.56
N GLY A 28 -10.63 8.80 17.68
CA GLY A 28 -10.95 7.39 17.93
C GLY A 28 -9.71 6.50 17.78
N LYS A 29 -9.37 5.76 18.82
CA LYS A 29 -8.28 4.76 18.83
C LYS A 29 -8.75 3.34 18.55
N GLY A 30 -10.06 3.12 18.44
CA GLY A 30 -10.65 1.80 18.19
C GLY A 30 -10.27 1.26 16.80
N LYS A 31 -9.92 -0.02 16.74
CA LYS A 31 -9.76 -0.78 15.50
C LYS A 31 -10.91 -1.80 15.44
N SER A 32 -11.68 -1.76 14.36
CA SER A 32 -12.69 -2.77 14.07
C SER A 32 -12.31 -3.47 12.78
N GLY A 33 -12.41 -4.77 12.76
CA GLY A 33 -12.05 -5.61 11.61
C GLY A 33 -11.80 -7.04 12.06
N SER A 34 -11.74 -7.95 11.10
CA SER A 34 -11.32 -9.32 11.35
C SER A 34 -9.80 -9.39 11.34
N ASP A 35 -9.25 -10.09 12.32
CA ASP A 35 -7.83 -10.36 12.38
C ASP A 35 -7.51 -11.66 11.63
N LYS A 36 -6.35 -11.69 10.98
CA LYS A 36 -5.84 -12.88 10.34
C LYS A 36 -5.45 -13.90 11.41
N PRO A 37 -5.84 -15.20 11.26
CA PRO A 37 -5.43 -16.21 12.21
C PRO A 37 -3.90 -16.33 12.23
N ASN A 38 -3.34 -16.45 13.43
CA ASN A 38 -1.89 -16.62 13.62
C ASN A 38 -1.51 -18.10 13.40
N VAL A 39 -1.37 -18.48 12.13
CA VAL A 39 -1.02 -19.87 11.71
C VAL A 39 0.31 -19.79 10.97
N SER A 40 1.22 -20.72 11.27
CA SER A 40 2.54 -20.83 10.63
C SER A 40 2.51 -21.55 9.29
N ASP A 41 1.60 -22.53 9.14
CA ASP A 41 1.55 -23.41 7.99
C ASP A 41 0.20 -23.31 7.26
N ALA A 42 0.22 -23.58 5.94
CA ALA A 42 -1.00 -23.62 5.17
C ALA A 42 -1.90 -24.81 5.63
N PRO A 43 -3.22 -24.60 5.77
CA PRO A 43 -4.12 -25.69 6.14
C PRO A 43 -4.08 -26.83 5.12
N LYS A 44 -4.24 -28.07 5.59
CA LYS A 44 -4.18 -29.29 4.74
C LYS A 44 -5.24 -29.31 3.61
N TRP A 45 -6.31 -28.56 3.75
CA TRP A 45 -7.39 -28.46 2.76
C TRP A 45 -7.16 -27.38 1.70
N SER A 46 -6.14 -26.52 1.89
CA SER A 46 -5.85 -25.42 0.95
C SER A 46 -4.98 -25.89 -0.21
N GLU A 47 -5.08 -25.19 -1.33
CA GLU A 47 -4.14 -25.32 -2.44
C GLU A 47 -2.73 -24.99 -1.95
N SER A 48 -1.84 -25.97 -2.01
CA SER A 48 -0.46 -25.84 -1.49
C SER A 48 0.59 -25.83 -2.59
N ASP A 49 0.19 -25.95 -3.87
CA ASP A 49 1.11 -25.89 -4.99
C ASP A 49 1.51 -24.45 -5.29
N LYS A 50 2.77 -24.13 -4.97
CA LYS A 50 3.35 -22.81 -5.18
C LYS A 50 3.22 -22.31 -6.63
N LYS A 51 3.52 -23.19 -7.61
CA LYS A 51 3.48 -22.82 -9.03
C LYS A 51 2.07 -22.52 -9.50
N ALA A 52 1.11 -23.35 -9.13
CA ALA A 52 -0.30 -23.14 -9.48
C ALA A 52 -0.82 -21.80 -8.94
N VAL A 53 -0.46 -21.45 -7.70
CA VAL A 53 -0.85 -20.18 -7.09
C VAL A 53 -0.16 -18.99 -7.77
N GLU A 54 1.12 -19.10 -8.15
CA GLU A 54 1.83 -18.05 -8.90
C GLU A 54 1.20 -17.83 -10.29
N ASP A 55 0.86 -18.89 -11.02
CA ASP A 55 0.20 -18.80 -12.34
C ASP A 55 -1.19 -18.14 -12.22
N LEU A 56 -1.95 -18.43 -11.17
CA LEU A 56 -3.23 -17.78 -10.89
C LEU A 56 -3.05 -16.30 -10.59
N ILE A 57 -2.02 -15.91 -9.82
CA ILE A 57 -1.71 -14.50 -9.53
C ILE A 57 -1.42 -13.75 -10.83
N LEU A 58 -0.59 -14.31 -11.71
CA LEU A 58 -0.25 -13.71 -12.99
C LEU A 58 -1.47 -13.56 -13.91
N LYS A 59 -2.31 -14.59 -13.97
CA LYS A 59 -3.55 -14.57 -14.74
C LYS A 59 -4.50 -13.46 -14.26
N LEU A 60 -4.78 -13.41 -12.96
CA LEU A 60 -5.67 -12.40 -12.37
C LEU A 60 -5.11 -10.98 -12.51
N SER A 61 -3.78 -10.82 -12.42
CA SER A 61 -3.14 -9.53 -12.70
C SER A 61 -3.29 -9.11 -14.17
N GLY A 62 -3.17 -10.05 -15.11
CA GLY A 62 -3.43 -9.81 -16.53
C GLY A 62 -4.89 -9.43 -16.84
N GLU A 63 -5.85 -9.88 -16.03
CA GLU A 63 -7.25 -9.48 -16.07
C GLU A 63 -7.50 -8.06 -15.49
N GLY A 64 -6.46 -7.42 -14.93
CA GLY A 64 -6.53 -6.06 -14.39
C GLY A 64 -7.00 -5.98 -12.93
N HIS A 65 -7.02 -7.08 -12.20
CA HIS A 65 -7.35 -7.07 -10.77
C HIS A 65 -6.22 -6.47 -9.93
N SER A 66 -6.61 -5.72 -8.89
CA SER A 66 -5.65 -5.17 -7.92
C SER A 66 -5.05 -6.27 -7.04
N THR A 67 -3.87 -6.04 -6.46
CA THR A 67 -3.19 -7.00 -5.58
C THR A 67 -4.08 -7.40 -4.39
N ALA A 68 -4.84 -6.46 -3.83
CA ALA A 68 -5.81 -6.71 -2.77
C ALA A 68 -6.98 -7.59 -3.25
N MET A 69 -7.51 -7.32 -4.46
CA MET A 69 -8.60 -8.10 -5.05
C MET A 69 -8.12 -9.52 -5.41
N ILE A 70 -6.91 -9.66 -5.96
CA ILE A 70 -6.30 -10.97 -6.23
C ILE A 70 -6.26 -11.81 -4.96
N GLY A 71 -5.79 -11.25 -3.84
CA GLY A 71 -5.78 -11.97 -2.56
C GLY A 71 -7.17 -12.38 -2.08
N THR A 72 -8.18 -11.56 -2.30
CA THR A 72 -9.58 -11.89 -1.97
C THR A 72 -10.13 -13.01 -2.86
N ILE A 73 -9.89 -12.95 -4.17
CA ILE A 73 -10.31 -13.98 -5.14
C ILE A 73 -9.64 -15.33 -4.82
N LEU A 74 -8.34 -15.33 -4.55
CA LEU A 74 -7.61 -16.54 -4.18
C LEU A 74 -8.18 -17.18 -2.92
N ARG A 75 -8.53 -16.38 -1.92
CA ARG A 75 -9.14 -16.86 -0.68
C ARG A 75 -10.54 -17.44 -0.91
N ASP A 76 -11.37 -16.74 -1.68
CA ASP A 76 -12.81 -17.04 -1.78
C ASP A 76 -13.13 -18.10 -2.87
N GLN A 77 -12.36 -18.11 -3.96
CA GLN A 77 -12.62 -19.00 -5.10
C GLN A 77 -11.64 -20.17 -5.23
N HIS A 78 -10.39 -19.97 -4.80
CA HIS A 78 -9.33 -20.97 -4.98
C HIS A 78 -8.87 -21.61 -3.66
N ALA A 79 -9.57 -21.37 -2.55
CA ALA A 79 -9.25 -21.94 -1.24
C ALA A 79 -7.80 -21.69 -0.77
N VAL A 80 -7.20 -20.55 -1.15
CA VAL A 80 -5.87 -20.12 -0.69
C VAL A 80 -6.04 -19.02 0.37
N PRO A 81 -6.07 -19.38 1.66
CA PRO A 81 -6.36 -18.41 2.73
C PRO A 81 -5.25 -17.38 2.91
N ASP A 82 -4.02 -17.75 2.63
CA ASP A 82 -2.86 -16.87 2.70
C ASP A 82 -1.81 -17.23 1.66
N VAL A 83 -1.66 -16.38 0.67
CA VAL A 83 -0.66 -16.54 -0.38
C VAL A 83 0.75 -16.65 0.18
N ARG A 84 1.06 -15.85 1.21
CA ARG A 84 2.39 -15.82 1.80
C ARG A 84 2.79 -17.12 2.47
N LEU A 85 1.83 -17.87 3.04
CA LEU A 85 2.10 -19.20 3.62
C LEU A 85 2.42 -20.24 2.55
N VAL A 86 1.84 -20.11 1.35
CA VAL A 86 2.04 -21.05 0.24
C VAL A 86 3.29 -20.70 -0.58
N THR A 87 3.43 -19.43 -0.98
CA THR A 87 4.51 -19.00 -1.87
C THR A 87 5.77 -18.54 -1.13
N GLY A 88 5.65 -18.17 0.15
CA GLY A 88 6.73 -17.54 0.93
C GLY A 88 6.89 -16.04 0.68
N GLU A 89 6.24 -15.49 -0.35
CA GLU A 89 6.37 -14.11 -0.82
C GLU A 89 5.01 -13.39 -0.80
N ARG A 90 5.04 -12.07 -0.90
CA ARG A 90 3.83 -11.27 -1.07
C ARG A 90 3.42 -11.25 -2.54
N ILE A 91 2.13 -11.07 -2.82
CA ILE A 91 1.60 -10.93 -4.19
C ILE A 91 2.36 -9.84 -4.97
N SER A 92 2.65 -8.70 -4.36
CA SER A 92 3.41 -7.62 -4.99
C SER A 92 4.84 -8.04 -5.35
N GLU A 93 5.52 -8.80 -4.50
CA GLU A 93 6.87 -9.30 -4.74
C GLU A 93 6.87 -10.35 -5.87
N THR A 94 5.86 -11.20 -5.91
CA THR A 94 5.66 -12.17 -7.01
C THR A 94 5.45 -11.46 -8.34
N LEU A 95 4.65 -10.39 -8.38
CA LEU A 95 4.41 -9.59 -9.57
C LEU A 95 5.66 -8.82 -10.01
N GLU A 96 6.38 -8.20 -9.08
CA GLU A 96 7.64 -7.49 -9.35
C GLU A 96 8.70 -8.45 -9.94
N ARG A 97 8.83 -9.68 -9.39
CA ARG A 97 9.74 -10.71 -9.91
C ARG A 97 9.40 -11.12 -11.33
N ASN A 98 8.12 -11.17 -11.69
CA ASN A 98 7.66 -11.52 -13.03
C ASN A 98 7.56 -10.30 -13.99
N GLY A 99 8.03 -9.12 -13.57
CA GLY A 99 8.07 -7.92 -14.42
C GLY A 99 6.72 -7.26 -14.68
N VAL A 100 5.67 -7.63 -13.92
CA VAL A 100 4.31 -7.06 -14.04
C VAL A 100 4.10 -5.89 -13.08
N GLY A 101 5.12 -5.52 -12.29
CA GLY A 101 5.06 -4.44 -11.31
C GLY A 101 4.86 -3.07 -11.97
N GLY A 102 3.96 -2.26 -11.40
CA GLY A 102 3.78 -0.86 -11.82
C GLY A 102 4.91 0.05 -11.34
N LYS A 103 5.11 1.19 -12.02
CA LYS A 103 6.12 2.20 -11.67
C LYS A 103 5.94 2.74 -10.24
N TYR A 104 4.71 2.84 -9.78
CA TYR A 104 4.35 3.32 -8.44
C TYR A 104 3.62 2.23 -7.66
N PRO A 105 3.76 2.21 -6.32
CA PRO A 105 2.97 1.31 -5.46
C PRO A 105 1.47 1.50 -5.68
N GLU A 106 0.72 0.40 -5.63
CA GLU A 106 -0.71 0.37 -5.96
C GLU A 106 -1.56 1.28 -5.07
N ASP A 107 -1.26 1.33 -3.78
CA ASP A 107 -1.95 2.18 -2.81
C ASP A 107 -1.79 3.68 -3.14
N MET A 108 -0.59 4.08 -3.58
CA MET A 108 -0.32 5.44 -4.04
C MET A 108 -1.06 5.75 -5.35
N MET A 109 -1.06 4.81 -6.30
CA MET A 109 -1.82 4.94 -7.55
C MET A 109 -3.32 5.08 -7.30
N ASN A 110 -3.86 4.33 -6.36
CA ASN A 110 -5.29 4.42 -5.99
C ASN A 110 -5.65 5.79 -5.41
N LEU A 111 -4.79 6.37 -4.57
CA LEU A 111 -4.97 7.74 -4.06
C LEU A 111 -4.84 8.79 -5.17
N MET A 112 -3.91 8.61 -6.11
CA MET A 112 -3.75 9.49 -7.26
C MET A 112 -4.99 9.46 -8.17
N ARG A 113 -5.52 8.27 -8.48
CA ARG A 113 -6.76 8.10 -9.24
C ARG A 113 -7.96 8.74 -8.53
N GLN A 114 -8.01 8.61 -7.19
CA GLN A 114 -9.04 9.27 -6.40
C GLN A 114 -8.92 10.79 -6.46
N ALA A 115 -7.71 11.35 -6.34
CA ALA A 115 -7.46 12.78 -6.44
C ALA A 115 -7.85 13.32 -7.81
N LEU A 116 -7.50 12.62 -8.89
CA LEU A 116 -7.85 12.99 -10.27
C LEU A 116 -9.37 13.09 -10.45
N ARG A 117 -10.13 12.08 -10.01
CA ARG A 117 -11.60 12.11 -10.07
C ARG A 117 -12.20 13.28 -9.30
N MET A 118 -11.61 13.65 -8.14
CA MET A 118 -12.06 14.80 -7.37
C MET A 118 -11.71 16.12 -8.06
N ILE A 119 -10.57 16.23 -8.73
CA ILE A 119 -10.20 17.41 -9.53
C ILE A 119 -11.19 17.58 -10.69
N ASP A 120 -11.48 16.52 -11.43
CA ASP A 120 -12.43 16.56 -12.56
C ASP A 120 -13.85 16.93 -12.08
N HIS A 121 -14.27 16.39 -10.93
CA HIS A 121 -15.55 16.80 -10.31
C HIS A 121 -15.57 18.29 -9.93
N LEU A 122 -14.51 18.80 -9.31
CA LEU A 122 -14.43 20.20 -8.91
C LEU A 122 -14.35 21.18 -10.09
N ASN A 123 -13.83 20.76 -11.23
CA ASN A 123 -13.85 21.53 -12.47
C ASN A 123 -15.28 21.77 -12.98
N SER A 124 -16.17 20.79 -12.76
CA SER A 124 -17.60 20.92 -13.09
C SER A 124 -18.41 21.57 -11.96
N ASN A 125 -17.99 21.40 -10.70
CA ASN A 125 -18.73 21.80 -9.51
C ASN A 125 -17.89 22.71 -8.61
N HIS A 126 -17.58 23.93 -9.04
CA HIS A 126 -16.70 24.85 -8.34
C HIS A 126 -17.15 25.26 -6.92
N LYS A 127 -18.45 25.17 -6.61
CA LYS A 127 -19.03 25.53 -5.31
C LYS A 127 -19.01 24.39 -4.29
N ASP A 128 -18.51 23.21 -4.64
CA ASP A 128 -18.46 22.05 -3.74
C ASP A 128 -17.27 22.17 -2.77
N LEU A 129 -17.49 22.88 -1.68
CA LEU A 129 -16.47 23.09 -0.64
C LEU A 129 -16.13 21.79 0.11
N HIS A 130 -17.07 20.84 0.20
CA HIS A 130 -16.82 19.55 0.85
C HIS A 130 -15.78 18.74 0.09
N ASN A 131 -15.99 18.53 -1.21
CA ASN A 131 -15.05 17.79 -2.04
C ASN A 131 -13.72 18.54 -2.23
N ARG A 132 -13.73 19.87 -2.23
CA ARG A 132 -12.48 20.67 -2.19
C ARG A 132 -11.65 20.31 -0.96
N ARG A 133 -12.27 20.23 0.21
CA ARG A 133 -11.60 19.82 1.45
C ARG A 133 -11.11 18.37 1.40
N GLN A 134 -11.91 17.46 0.83
CA GLN A 134 -11.50 16.05 0.65
C GLN A 134 -10.32 15.91 -0.29
N LEU A 135 -10.23 16.71 -1.35
CA LEU A 135 -9.08 16.75 -2.24
C LEU A 135 -7.79 17.15 -1.47
N GLU A 136 -7.83 18.23 -0.69
CA GLU A 136 -6.69 18.65 0.13
C GLU A 136 -6.22 17.55 1.09
N LEU A 137 -7.16 16.84 1.72
CA LEU A 137 -6.85 15.72 2.60
C LEU A 137 -6.21 14.55 1.86
N THR A 138 -6.71 14.23 0.66
CA THR A 138 -6.15 13.17 -0.18
C THR A 138 -4.75 13.52 -0.67
N GLU A 139 -4.53 14.75 -1.11
CA GLU A 139 -3.20 15.24 -1.48
C GLU A 139 -2.20 15.16 -0.30
N SER A 140 -2.66 15.50 0.90
CA SER A 140 -1.84 15.39 2.10
C SER A 140 -1.49 13.91 2.41
N ARG A 141 -2.40 12.97 2.13
CA ARG A 141 -2.11 11.52 2.24
C ARG A 141 -1.08 11.07 1.21
N ILE A 142 -1.22 11.51 -0.05
CA ILE A 142 -0.26 11.20 -1.13
C ILE A 142 1.13 11.69 -0.76
N ARG A 143 1.28 12.94 -0.29
CA ARG A 143 2.58 13.50 0.10
C ARG A 143 3.24 12.74 1.26
N ARG A 144 2.45 12.29 2.24
CA ARG A 144 2.97 11.47 3.35
C ARG A 144 3.38 10.08 2.91
N LEU A 145 2.57 9.45 2.05
CA LEU A 145 2.88 8.15 1.50
C LEU A 145 4.13 8.19 0.61
N ALA A 146 4.26 9.25 -0.20
CA ALA A 146 5.48 9.49 -0.99
C ALA A 146 6.72 9.59 -0.11
N LYS A 147 6.66 10.35 1.00
CA LYS A 147 7.78 10.44 1.94
C LYS A 147 8.19 9.08 2.51
N TYR A 148 7.22 8.22 2.79
CA TYR A 148 7.48 6.85 3.24
C TYR A 148 8.17 6.02 2.14
N TYR A 149 7.67 6.07 0.89
CA TYR A 149 8.25 5.29 -0.21
C TYR A 149 9.61 5.82 -0.68
N ILE A 150 9.88 7.10 -0.59
CA ILE A 150 11.23 7.66 -0.77
C ILE A 150 12.17 7.10 0.30
N GLY A 151 11.74 7.07 1.56
CA GLY A 151 12.53 6.49 2.65
C GLY A 151 12.80 4.98 2.52
N THR A 152 11.90 4.23 1.85
CA THR A 152 12.10 2.80 1.55
C THR A 152 12.78 2.53 0.21
N GLY A 153 13.13 3.57 -0.56
CA GLY A 153 13.78 3.45 -1.86
C GLY A 153 12.90 2.92 -3.01
N LYS A 154 11.57 2.90 -2.83
CA LYS A 154 10.62 2.48 -3.89
C LYS A 154 10.29 3.59 -4.89
N ILE A 155 10.56 4.82 -4.54
CA ILE A 155 10.32 6.01 -5.37
C ILE A 155 11.57 6.88 -5.32
N ASP A 156 11.88 7.57 -6.41
CA ASP A 156 13.02 8.46 -6.54
C ASP A 156 12.98 9.59 -5.50
N SER A 157 14.14 9.99 -4.99
CA SER A 157 14.29 11.03 -3.96
C SER A 157 13.73 12.40 -4.39
N ASP A 158 13.80 12.69 -5.68
CA ASP A 158 13.40 13.98 -6.25
C ASP A 158 11.91 14.04 -6.62
N TRP A 159 11.18 12.94 -6.39
CA TRP A 159 9.77 12.89 -6.70
C TRP A 159 8.95 13.84 -5.82
N THR A 160 8.16 14.68 -6.45
CA THR A 160 7.22 15.60 -5.77
C THR A 160 5.84 15.52 -6.39
N TYR A 161 4.81 15.61 -5.55
CA TYR A 161 3.43 15.64 -6.02
C TYR A 161 3.08 16.99 -6.65
N LYS A 162 2.64 16.99 -7.92
CA LYS A 162 2.11 18.14 -8.64
C LYS A 162 0.75 17.79 -9.26
N ARG A 163 -0.22 18.70 -9.13
CA ARG A 163 -1.58 18.47 -9.69
C ARG A 163 -1.57 18.36 -11.21
N ASP A 164 -0.78 19.19 -11.88
CA ASP A 164 -0.74 19.28 -13.34
C ASP A 164 -0.18 18.02 -13.98
N GLU A 165 0.77 17.35 -13.30
CA GLU A 165 1.40 16.12 -13.76
C GLU A 165 0.61 14.86 -13.37
N LEU A 166 -0.41 14.99 -12.49
CA LEU A 166 -1.13 13.85 -11.95
C LEU A 166 -1.81 12.99 -13.04
N ARG A 167 -2.36 13.64 -14.08
CA ARG A 167 -3.00 12.92 -15.19
C ARG A 167 -2.01 12.06 -15.96
N LEU A 168 -0.81 12.57 -16.22
CA LEU A 168 0.26 11.82 -16.91
C LEU A 168 0.83 10.67 -16.06
N MET A 169 0.72 10.77 -14.73
CA MET A 169 1.19 9.70 -13.83
C MET A 169 0.19 8.56 -13.69
N VAL A 170 -1.10 8.82 -13.96
CA VAL A 170 -2.21 7.88 -13.74
C VAL A 170 -2.59 7.14 -15.02
N GLU A 171 -2.38 7.74 -16.18
CA GLU A 171 -2.52 7.13 -17.50
C GLU A 171 -1.36 6.16 -17.77
#